data_c8ea5e98ef7cb3ff36994db942385c14
#
_entry.id   c8ea5e98ef7cb3ff36994db942385c14
#
_cell.length_a   1.000
_cell.length_b   1.000
_cell.length_c   1.000
_cell.angle_alpha   90.00
_cell.angle_beta   90.00
_cell.angle_gamma   90.00
#
_symmetry.space_group_name_H-M   'P 1'
#
loop_
_entity.id
_entity.type
_entity.pdbx_description
1 polymer ?
#
loop_
_entity_poly.entity_id
_entity_poly.type
_entity_poly.pdbx_seq_one_letter_code
_entity_poly.pdbx_strand_id
1 'polypeptide(L)'
;MKNKVVNSRIRCLIAFCIPVLIICICFICLGITPFGDKTVLIWDAKLQHKDYYGYLWDVLHGKASLQYSAGKSLGGRMIGIIGFYIGSPLNIVLYFFKKTQIAEFMAFMVILRIGLSAVTSHYYLLKRFQLDLLPALLISTSYAMMEYNIYYSRNNMWLDGVIILPIVALGVW
;
A
#
# COMPACT_ATOMS: atom_id res chain seq x y z
N MET A 1 -29.66 -1.10 26.69
CA MET A 1 -29.23 0.04 25.86
C MET A 1 -29.02 -0.47 24.41
N LYS A 2 -29.88 -0.05 23.47
CA LYS A 2 -29.74 -0.44 22.06
C LYS A 2 -28.50 0.28 21.50
N ASN A 3 -27.36 -0.41 21.39
CA ASN A 3 -26.24 0.07 20.61
C ASN A 3 -26.74 0.26 19.17
N LYS A 4 -26.76 1.51 18.69
CA LYS A 4 -26.97 1.80 17.27
C LYS A 4 -25.91 1.00 16.51
N VAL A 5 -26.35 0.00 15.75
CA VAL A 5 -25.47 -0.82 14.90
C VAL A 5 -24.84 0.14 13.89
N VAL A 6 -23.61 0.55 14.15
CA VAL A 6 -22.85 1.36 13.20
C VAL A 6 -22.75 0.55 11.92
N ASN A 7 -23.17 1.17 10.81
CA ASN A 7 -23.16 0.52 9.49
C ASN A 7 -21.77 -0.07 9.20
N SER A 8 -21.73 -1.28 8.68
CA SER A 8 -20.47 -1.99 8.36
C SER A 8 -19.51 -1.14 7.50
N ARG A 9 -20.03 -0.34 6.58
CA ARG A 9 -19.23 0.59 5.76
C ARG A 9 -18.53 1.67 6.59
N ILE A 10 -19.24 2.22 7.59
CA ILE A 10 -18.66 3.25 8.48
C ILE A 10 -17.57 2.62 9.36
N ARG A 11 -17.78 1.39 9.84
CA ARG A 11 -16.76 0.66 10.61
C ARG A 11 -15.47 0.46 9.80
N CYS A 12 -15.59 0.03 8.54
CA CYS A 12 -14.43 -0.12 7.64
C CYS A 12 -13.75 1.23 7.36
N LEU A 13 -14.52 2.31 7.19
CA LEU A 13 -13.96 3.64 7.00
C LEU A 13 -13.16 4.11 8.23
N ILE A 14 -13.68 3.89 9.43
CA ILE A 14 -12.97 4.22 10.68
C ILE A 14 -11.68 3.38 10.78
N ALA A 15 -11.75 2.09 10.46
CA ALA A 15 -10.59 1.19 10.47
C ALA A 15 -9.51 1.64 9.47
N PHE A 16 -9.89 2.22 8.33
CA PHE A 16 -8.95 2.82 7.38
C PHE A 16 -8.33 4.10 7.93
N CYS A 17 -9.16 5.01 8.43
CA CYS A 17 -8.72 6.35 8.81
C CYS A 17 -7.75 6.36 10.01
N ILE A 18 -7.93 5.47 11.01
CA ILE A 18 -7.09 5.47 12.21
C ILE A 18 -5.59 5.26 11.87
N PRO A 19 -5.15 4.16 11.24
CA PRO A 19 -3.74 3.97 10.92
C PRO A 19 -3.23 4.96 9.87
N VAL A 20 -4.08 5.41 8.95
CA VAL A 20 -3.72 6.47 7.99
C VAL A 20 -3.40 7.78 8.71
N LEU A 21 -4.21 8.19 9.68
CA LEU A 21 -3.92 9.38 10.49
C LEU A 21 -2.62 9.25 11.28
N ILE A 22 -2.38 8.08 11.89
CA ILE A 22 -1.15 7.83 12.63
C ILE A 22 0.07 7.97 11.71
N ILE A 23 0.06 7.33 10.54
CA ILE A 23 1.17 7.39 9.59
C ILE A 23 1.36 8.80 9.03
N CYS A 24 0.28 9.53 8.74
CA CYS A 24 0.37 10.92 8.29
C CYS A 24 0.99 11.83 9.35
N ILE A 25 0.60 11.68 10.62
CA ILE A 25 1.21 12.42 11.74
C ILE A 25 2.71 12.09 11.82
N CYS A 26 3.09 10.80 11.73
CA CYS A 26 4.49 10.40 11.70
C CYS A 26 5.25 11.05 10.53
N PHE A 27 4.67 11.08 9.33
CA PHE A 27 5.28 11.69 8.15
C PHE A 27 5.46 13.20 8.33
N ILE A 28 4.47 13.89 8.91
CA ILE A 28 4.58 15.32 9.26
C ILE A 28 5.71 15.55 10.26
N CYS A 29 5.73 14.79 11.36
CA CYS A 29 6.74 14.95 12.41
C CYS A 29 8.17 14.67 11.91
N LEU A 30 8.32 13.72 10.98
CA LEU A 30 9.62 13.34 10.42
C LEU A 30 10.00 14.19 9.21
N GLY A 31 9.12 15.03 8.69
CA GLY A 31 9.33 15.82 7.47
C GLY A 31 9.44 14.97 6.21
N ILE A 32 8.63 13.91 6.11
CA ILE A 32 8.61 13.00 4.96
C ILE A 32 7.60 13.52 3.91
N THR A 33 7.98 13.42 2.64
CA THR A 33 7.10 13.70 1.49
C THR A 33 5.72 13.01 1.64
N PRO A 34 4.59 13.70 1.37
CA PRO A 34 4.45 15.05 0.78
C PRO A 34 4.53 16.22 1.78
N PHE A 35 4.79 15.97 3.05
CA PHE A 35 4.74 16.97 4.12
C PHE A 35 6.10 17.62 4.42
N GLY A 36 7.18 17.23 3.72
CA GLY A 36 8.51 17.77 3.88
C GLY A 36 9.47 17.28 2.81
N ASP A 37 10.77 17.55 2.98
CA ASP A 37 11.81 17.32 1.98
C ASP A 37 12.42 15.92 2.02
N LYS A 38 12.18 15.14 3.10
CA LYS A 38 12.67 13.77 3.22
C LYS A 38 11.81 12.82 2.41
N THR A 39 12.42 11.76 1.89
CA THR A 39 11.72 10.80 1.02
C THR A 39 11.69 9.41 1.67
N VAL A 40 10.67 8.62 1.31
CA VAL A 40 10.59 7.19 1.65
C VAL A 40 11.57 6.34 0.82
N LEU A 41 12.26 6.96 -0.14
CA LEU A 41 13.20 6.27 -1.04
C LEU A 41 14.51 5.97 -0.32
N ILE A 42 14.60 4.81 0.32
CA ILE A 42 15.80 4.28 0.96
C ILE A 42 16.16 2.91 0.38
N TRP A 43 17.43 2.55 0.39
CA TRP A 43 17.94 1.25 -0.09
C TRP A 43 17.40 0.91 -1.49
N ASP A 44 16.79 -0.25 -1.66
CA ASP A 44 16.27 -0.74 -2.94
C ASP A 44 15.18 0.16 -3.55
N ALA A 45 14.41 0.84 -2.71
CA ALA A 45 13.43 1.81 -3.16
C ALA A 45 14.07 2.95 -3.96
N LYS A 46 15.26 3.40 -3.56
CA LYS A 46 16.04 4.44 -4.24
C LYS A 46 16.82 3.89 -5.44
N LEU A 47 17.41 2.70 -5.31
CA LEU A 47 18.33 2.13 -6.29
C LEU A 47 17.61 1.41 -7.44
N GLN A 48 16.44 0.85 -7.20
CA GLN A 48 15.72 -0.01 -8.16
C GLN A 48 14.25 0.38 -8.36
N HIS A 49 13.47 0.46 -7.26
CA HIS A 49 12.01 0.58 -7.40
C HIS A 49 11.59 1.87 -8.06
N LYS A 50 12.28 2.98 -7.78
CA LYS A 50 12.05 4.27 -8.43
C LYS A 50 12.09 4.15 -9.95
N ASP A 51 13.09 3.44 -10.47
CA ASP A 51 13.27 3.28 -11.92
C ASP A 51 12.22 2.35 -12.51
N TYR A 52 11.83 1.29 -11.79
CA TYR A 52 10.75 0.41 -12.21
C TYR A 52 9.39 1.12 -12.25
N TYR A 53 9.09 1.98 -11.27
CA TYR A 53 7.89 2.82 -11.30
C TYR A 53 7.97 3.88 -12.40
N GLY A 54 9.15 4.44 -12.67
CA GLY A 54 9.37 5.32 -13.82
C GLY A 54 9.08 4.63 -15.14
N TYR A 55 9.50 3.38 -15.29
CA TYR A 55 9.18 2.55 -16.44
C TYR A 55 7.69 2.21 -16.53
N LEU A 56 7.05 1.85 -15.41
CA LEU A 56 5.62 1.60 -15.37
C LEU A 56 4.83 2.85 -15.78
N TRP A 57 5.29 4.03 -15.37
CA TRP A 57 4.69 5.28 -15.80
C TRP A 57 4.73 5.45 -17.31
N ASP A 58 5.87 5.16 -17.94
CA ASP A 58 6.02 5.19 -19.39
C ASP A 58 5.08 4.17 -20.09
N VAL A 59 4.94 2.99 -19.51
CA VAL A 59 4.01 1.96 -20.01
C VAL A 59 2.56 2.43 -19.92
N LEU A 60 2.14 2.96 -18.77
CA LEU A 60 0.77 3.44 -18.57
C LEU A 60 0.40 4.60 -19.50
N HIS A 61 1.39 5.36 -19.97
CA HIS A 61 1.21 6.46 -20.92
C HIS A 61 1.51 6.07 -22.38
N GLY A 62 1.65 4.77 -22.69
CA GLY A 62 1.86 4.26 -24.03
C GLY A 62 3.25 4.53 -24.63
N LYS A 63 4.23 4.90 -23.79
CA LYS A 63 5.61 5.26 -24.22
C LYS A 63 6.58 4.08 -24.18
N ALA A 64 6.21 2.97 -23.52
CA ALA A 64 7.03 1.80 -23.36
C ALA A 64 6.21 0.51 -23.42
N SER A 65 6.86 -0.62 -23.69
CA SER A 65 6.23 -1.93 -23.79
C SER A 65 6.24 -2.67 -22.45
N LEU A 66 5.13 -3.34 -22.10
CA LEU A 66 5.07 -4.26 -20.96
C LEU A 66 5.99 -5.48 -21.15
N GLN A 67 6.28 -5.88 -22.38
CA GLN A 67 6.93 -7.14 -22.68
C GLN A 67 8.46 -7.02 -22.74
N TYR A 68 8.97 -5.92 -23.33
CA TYR A 68 10.38 -5.77 -23.64
C TYR A 68 10.86 -4.34 -23.42
N SER A 69 12.08 -4.19 -22.89
CA SER A 69 12.76 -2.91 -22.75
C SER A 69 14.20 -3.01 -23.28
N ALA A 70 14.57 -2.10 -24.16
CA ALA A 70 15.95 -1.94 -24.60
C ALA A 70 16.85 -1.36 -23.49
N GLY A 71 16.29 -0.62 -22.52
CA GLY A 71 17.00 -0.04 -21.39
C GLY A 71 17.36 -1.02 -20.27
N LYS A 72 16.91 -2.28 -20.35
CA LYS A 72 17.30 -3.33 -19.41
C LYS A 72 18.59 -4.00 -19.89
N SER A 73 19.74 -3.57 -19.37
CA SER A 73 21.06 -4.05 -19.82
C SER A 73 21.22 -3.94 -21.34
N LEU A 74 21.41 -5.04 -22.04
CA LEU A 74 21.46 -5.13 -23.50
C LEU A 74 20.08 -5.37 -24.16
N GLY A 75 19.00 -5.11 -23.43
CA GLY A 75 17.64 -5.42 -23.79
C GLY A 75 17.15 -6.72 -23.15
N GLY A 76 15.89 -6.73 -22.72
CA GLY A 76 15.32 -7.91 -22.07
C GLY A 76 13.83 -7.84 -21.80
N ARG A 77 13.29 -8.99 -21.43
CA ARG A 77 11.88 -9.10 -21.03
C ARG A 77 11.60 -8.40 -19.72
N MET A 78 10.53 -7.61 -19.69
CA MET A 78 10.09 -6.86 -18.50
C MET A 78 9.08 -7.61 -17.66
N ILE A 79 8.47 -8.67 -18.17
CA ILE A 79 7.35 -9.38 -17.54
C ILE A 79 7.69 -9.89 -16.13
N GLY A 80 8.90 -10.40 -15.92
CA GLY A 80 9.34 -10.86 -14.60
C GLY A 80 9.52 -9.72 -13.59
N ILE A 81 10.05 -8.58 -14.02
CA ILE A 81 10.19 -7.37 -13.20
C ILE A 81 8.81 -6.80 -12.86
N ILE A 82 7.93 -6.72 -13.87
CA ILE A 82 6.57 -6.24 -13.68
C ILE A 82 5.84 -7.12 -12.67
N GLY A 83 5.83 -8.45 -12.87
CA GLY A 83 5.12 -9.38 -11.98
C GLY A 83 5.63 -9.34 -10.55
N PHE A 84 6.94 -9.21 -10.34
CA PHE A 84 7.52 -9.24 -9.00
C PHE A 84 7.46 -7.86 -8.30
N TYR A 85 7.82 -6.77 -8.99
CA TYR A 85 8.03 -5.46 -8.33
C TYR A 85 6.84 -4.50 -8.47
N ILE A 86 6.17 -4.50 -9.62
CA ILE A 86 5.22 -3.44 -9.99
C ILE A 86 3.87 -3.97 -10.49
N GLY A 87 3.64 -5.30 -10.44
CA GLY A 87 2.42 -5.94 -10.93
C GLY A 87 1.17 -5.76 -10.07
N SER A 88 1.25 -4.97 -8.99
CA SER A 88 0.07 -4.68 -8.17
C SER A 88 -0.97 -3.89 -8.94
N PRO A 89 -2.26 -4.29 -8.91
CA PRO A 89 -3.34 -3.53 -9.53
C PRO A 89 -3.48 -2.12 -8.91
N LEU A 90 -3.07 -1.93 -7.65
CA LEU A 90 -3.09 -0.62 -7.00
C LEU A 90 -2.13 0.38 -7.68
N ASN A 91 -1.10 -0.12 -8.37
CA ASN A 91 -0.13 0.74 -9.04
C ASN A 91 -0.70 1.48 -10.26
N ILE A 92 -1.93 1.16 -10.71
CA ILE A 92 -2.62 1.93 -11.77
C ILE A 92 -2.83 3.40 -11.35
N VAL A 93 -2.86 3.67 -10.05
CA VAL A 93 -2.95 5.03 -9.51
C VAL A 93 -1.78 5.92 -9.96
N LEU A 94 -0.63 5.31 -10.31
CA LEU A 94 0.53 6.03 -10.85
C LEU A 94 0.20 6.83 -12.12
N TYR A 95 -0.81 6.42 -12.87
CA TYR A 95 -1.28 7.13 -14.05
C TYR A 95 -1.63 8.60 -13.77
N PHE A 96 -2.13 8.91 -12.57
CA PHE A 96 -2.53 10.26 -12.18
C PHE A 96 -1.39 11.13 -11.64
N PHE A 97 -0.20 10.55 -11.46
CA PHE A 97 0.99 11.27 -10.98
C PHE A 97 1.87 11.68 -12.16
N LYS A 98 2.67 12.73 -11.97
CA LYS A 98 3.73 13.07 -12.93
C LYS A 98 4.91 12.12 -12.75
N LYS A 99 5.67 11.87 -13.81
CA LYS A 99 6.89 11.02 -13.73
C LYS A 99 7.92 11.55 -12.73
N THR A 100 7.94 12.86 -12.49
CA THR A 100 8.79 13.50 -11.47
C THR A 100 8.34 13.27 -10.04
N GLN A 101 7.10 12.81 -9.83
CA GLN A 101 6.45 12.63 -8.53
C GLN A 101 6.42 11.16 -8.08
N ILE A 102 7.41 10.35 -8.50
CA ILE A 102 7.46 8.92 -8.11
C ILE A 102 7.69 8.76 -6.60
N ALA A 103 8.44 9.67 -5.97
CA ALA A 103 8.67 9.62 -4.53
C ALA A 103 7.38 9.88 -3.75
N GLU A 104 6.60 10.88 -4.17
CA GLU A 104 5.29 11.22 -3.61
C GLU A 104 4.29 10.08 -3.84
N PHE A 105 4.30 9.50 -5.04
CA PHE A 105 3.50 8.31 -5.34
C PHE A 105 3.84 7.16 -4.40
N MET A 106 5.12 6.84 -4.19
CA MET A 106 5.53 5.76 -3.30
C MET A 106 5.14 6.03 -1.84
N ALA A 107 5.27 7.27 -1.37
CA ALA A 107 4.80 7.68 -0.05
C ALA A 107 3.28 7.53 0.09
N PHE A 108 2.52 7.99 -0.91
CA PHE A 108 1.08 7.79 -0.97
C PHE A 108 0.68 6.31 -0.94
N MET A 109 1.41 5.45 -1.68
CA MET A 109 1.13 4.01 -1.72
C MET A 109 1.41 3.31 -0.38
N VAL A 110 2.39 3.77 0.41
CA VAL A 110 2.60 3.29 1.79
C VAL A 110 1.36 3.59 2.64
N ILE A 111 0.91 4.85 2.64
CA ILE A 111 -0.26 5.29 3.41
C ILE A 111 -1.51 4.49 3.01
N LEU A 112 -1.75 4.37 1.70
CA LEU A 112 -2.89 3.64 1.16
C LEU A 112 -2.89 2.16 1.57
N ARG A 113 -1.75 1.47 1.43
CA ARG A 113 -1.62 0.04 1.74
C ARG A 113 -1.78 -0.23 3.24
N ILE A 114 -1.24 0.61 4.10
CA ILE A 114 -1.44 0.51 5.56
C ILE A 114 -2.93 0.67 5.89
N GLY A 115 -3.61 1.64 5.32
CA GLY A 115 -5.06 1.79 5.50
C GLY A 115 -5.85 0.59 5.01
N LEU A 116 -5.53 0.05 3.83
CA LEU A 116 -6.20 -1.13 3.25
C LEU A 116 -5.96 -2.39 4.08
N SER A 117 -4.75 -2.60 4.63
CA SER A 117 -4.47 -3.74 5.51
C SER A 117 -5.31 -3.71 6.78
N ALA A 118 -5.56 -2.53 7.34
CA ALA A 118 -6.49 -2.38 8.46
C ALA A 118 -7.93 -2.73 8.08
N VAL A 119 -8.40 -2.28 6.92
CA VAL A 119 -9.76 -2.58 6.45
C VAL A 119 -9.96 -4.08 6.27
N THR A 120 -9.05 -4.76 5.60
CA THR A 120 -9.16 -6.20 5.34
C THR A 120 -9.10 -7.02 6.62
N SER A 121 -8.20 -6.67 7.54
CA SER A 121 -8.12 -7.27 8.88
C SER A 121 -9.40 -7.00 9.68
N HIS A 122 -9.88 -5.76 9.70
CA HIS A 122 -11.13 -5.40 10.38
C HIS A 122 -12.33 -6.19 9.84
N TYR A 123 -12.44 -6.29 8.51
CA TYR A 123 -13.49 -7.06 7.85
C TYR A 123 -13.43 -8.55 8.24
N TYR A 124 -12.23 -9.14 8.26
CA TYR A 124 -12.00 -10.50 8.71
C TYR A 124 -12.48 -10.71 10.16
N LEU A 125 -12.09 -9.82 11.07
CA LEU A 125 -12.45 -9.90 12.49
C LEU A 125 -13.95 -9.82 12.71
N LEU A 126 -14.63 -8.93 11.99
CA LEU A 126 -16.09 -8.81 12.05
C LEU A 126 -16.79 -10.06 11.53
N LYS A 127 -16.32 -10.64 10.43
CA LYS A 127 -16.95 -11.81 9.80
C LYS A 127 -16.66 -13.09 10.55
N ARG A 128 -15.42 -13.29 10.97
CA ARG A 128 -14.98 -14.56 11.59
C ARG A 128 -15.30 -14.66 13.07
N PHE A 129 -15.10 -13.57 13.82
CA PHE A 129 -15.21 -13.57 15.27
C PHE A 129 -16.35 -12.72 15.80
N GLN A 130 -17.07 -12.01 14.95
CA GLN A 130 -18.20 -11.15 15.30
C GLN A 130 -17.86 -10.15 16.44
N LEU A 131 -16.63 -9.65 16.44
CA LEU A 131 -16.16 -8.74 17.48
C LEU A 131 -16.92 -7.42 17.48
N ASP A 132 -17.04 -6.85 18.67
CA ASP A 132 -17.51 -5.47 18.83
C ASP A 132 -16.57 -4.47 18.16
N LEU A 133 -17.05 -3.25 17.94
CA LEU A 133 -16.32 -2.22 17.20
C LEU A 133 -14.95 -1.94 17.78
N LEU A 134 -14.85 -1.70 19.08
CA LEU A 134 -13.60 -1.26 19.72
C LEU A 134 -12.51 -2.33 19.68
N PRO A 135 -12.72 -3.58 20.12
CA PRO A 135 -11.68 -4.61 20.00
C PRO A 135 -11.28 -4.90 18.55
N ALA A 136 -12.25 -4.89 17.60
CA ALA A 136 -11.96 -5.08 16.20
C ALA A 136 -11.08 -3.93 15.63
N LEU A 137 -11.33 -2.67 16.02
CA LEU A 137 -10.50 -1.53 15.62
C LEU A 137 -9.10 -1.60 16.23
N LEU A 138 -8.96 -1.94 17.50
CA LEU A 138 -7.65 -2.08 18.14
C LEU A 138 -6.80 -3.14 17.45
N ILE A 139 -7.34 -4.34 17.24
CA ILE A 139 -6.61 -5.45 16.60
C ILE A 139 -6.27 -5.10 15.14
N SER A 140 -7.22 -4.55 14.38
CA SER A 140 -6.96 -4.21 12.97
C SER A 140 -5.95 -3.07 12.81
N THR A 141 -5.95 -2.09 13.72
CA THR A 141 -4.93 -1.04 13.75
C THR A 141 -3.56 -1.60 14.11
N SER A 142 -3.48 -2.49 15.11
CA SER A 142 -2.23 -3.17 15.49
C SER A 142 -1.68 -4.02 14.32
N TYR A 143 -2.56 -4.72 13.59
CA TYR A 143 -2.18 -5.46 12.39
C TYR A 143 -1.61 -4.55 11.30
N ALA A 144 -2.25 -3.42 11.04
CA ALA A 144 -1.80 -2.47 10.04
C ALA A 144 -0.48 -1.79 10.41
N MET A 145 -0.27 -1.53 11.70
CA MET A 145 0.90 -0.82 12.25
C MET A 145 1.99 -1.76 12.78
N MET A 146 1.90 -3.08 12.50
CA MET A 146 2.94 -4.02 12.94
C MET A 146 4.30 -3.67 12.32
N GLU A 147 5.39 -4.01 13.03
CA GLU A 147 6.76 -3.72 12.62
C GLU A 147 7.06 -4.14 11.18
N TYR A 148 6.59 -5.30 10.77
CA TYR A 148 6.75 -5.79 9.40
C TYR A 148 6.27 -4.77 8.36
N ASN A 149 5.08 -4.19 8.54
CA ASN A 149 4.52 -3.24 7.59
C ASN A 149 5.32 -1.93 7.54
N ILE A 150 5.77 -1.46 8.69
CA ILE A 150 6.54 -0.22 8.79
C ILE A 150 7.94 -0.43 8.21
N TYR A 151 8.62 -1.50 8.62
CA TYR A 151 9.98 -1.78 8.18
C TYR A 151 10.06 -2.08 6.68
N TYR A 152 9.11 -2.87 6.15
CA TYR A 152 9.06 -3.24 4.74
C TYR A 152 8.22 -2.30 3.87
N SER A 153 7.75 -1.17 4.38
CA SER A 153 7.02 -0.16 3.59
C SER A 153 7.80 0.34 2.37
N ARG A 154 9.14 0.32 2.44
CA ARG A 154 10.04 0.61 1.30
C ARG A 154 9.89 -0.39 0.14
N ASN A 155 9.50 -1.62 0.43
CA ASN A 155 9.20 -2.68 -0.55
C ASN A 155 7.69 -2.77 -0.73
N ASN A 156 7.11 -1.75 -1.32
CA ASN A 156 5.66 -1.56 -1.44
C ASN A 156 4.88 -2.82 -1.90
N MET A 157 5.46 -3.64 -2.79
CA MET A 157 4.84 -4.86 -3.29
C MET A 157 4.58 -5.91 -2.21
N TRP A 158 5.35 -5.93 -1.12
CA TRP A 158 5.15 -6.92 -0.06
C TRP A 158 3.92 -6.61 0.80
N LEU A 159 3.53 -5.34 0.88
CA LEU A 159 2.33 -4.95 1.60
C LEU A 159 1.03 -5.43 0.93
N ASP A 160 1.05 -5.73 -0.35
CA ASP A 160 -0.11 -6.32 -1.02
C ASP A 160 -0.46 -7.71 -0.44
N GLY A 161 0.57 -8.51 -0.09
CA GLY A 161 0.38 -9.77 0.62
C GLY A 161 -0.30 -9.60 1.97
N VAL A 162 0.08 -8.55 2.71
CA VAL A 162 -0.54 -8.21 4.01
C VAL A 162 -2.00 -7.81 3.85
N ILE A 163 -2.34 -7.05 2.80
CA ILE A 163 -3.73 -6.67 2.50
C ILE A 163 -4.58 -7.90 2.18
N ILE A 164 -4.04 -8.83 1.40
CA ILE A 164 -4.78 -9.99 0.90
C ILE A 164 -4.91 -11.08 1.96
N LEU A 165 -3.94 -11.24 2.85
CA LEU A 165 -3.88 -12.32 3.83
C LEU A 165 -5.16 -12.51 4.67
N PRO A 166 -5.79 -11.47 5.26
CA PRO A 166 -7.04 -11.64 6.01
C PRO A 166 -8.20 -12.11 5.14
N ILE A 167 -8.24 -11.70 3.87
CA ILE A 167 -9.29 -12.11 2.92
C ILE A 167 -9.12 -13.58 2.54
N VAL A 168 -7.89 -14.02 2.27
CA VAL A 168 -7.58 -15.42 2.00
C VAL A 168 -7.93 -16.28 3.22
N ALA A 169 -7.54 -15.86 4.42
CA ALA A 169 -7.88 -16.55 5.66
C ALA A 169 -9.40 -16.70 5.85
N LEU A 170 -10.18 -15.68 5.44
CA LEU A 170 -11.63 -15.76 5.48
C LEU A 170 -12.20 -16.74 4.43
N GLY A 171 -11.57 -16.82 3.25
CA GLY A 171 -12.04 -17.70 2.17
C GLY A 171 -11.72 -19.19 2.39
N VAL A 172 -10.69 -19.50 3.18
CA VAL A 172 -10.31 -20.89 3.54
C VAL A 172 -11.16 -21.43 4.67
N TRP A 173 -11.79 -20.58 5.42
CA TRP A 173 -12.66 -20.95 6.57
C TRP A 173 -14.11 -21.10 6.19
#